data_fabd3274f8eed322411bbd2cff808b9c
#
_entry.id   fabd3274f8eed322411bbd2cff808b9c
#
_cell.length_a   1.000
_cell.length_b   1.000
_cell.length_c   1.000
_cell.angle_alpha   90.00
_cell.angle_beta   90.00
_cell.angle_gamma   90.00
#
_symmetry.space_group_name_H-M   'P 1'
#
loop_
_entity.id
_entity.type
_entity.pdbx_description
1 polymer ?
#
loop_
_entity_poly.entity_id
_entity_poly.type
_entity_poly.pdbx_seq_one_letter_code
_entity_poly.pdbx_strand_id
1 'polypeptide(L)'
;GTGNVSLGARGNLTTWQIFNQPGQMNRMPYTFFSIWMKQDGGEAISRVLESKLNPPFNRSQGFFRNEVAGLPRFDSSVMTTKYPFVNIEFRDEEIPVQISLEAYTPFIPLNAKDSGIPGAYLNYKVKNTTKENIEISIAGSMNNAVGFEGYNNFSFMKHAGDRENEYRSDDVIRGIMYTGKNFSDKHITWGNMALSTTEKEEYITKKPLWYQGQWTDGGEDFWQDFSTDGRLNNESIYDQVGSNWAEKSDFSFL
;
A
#
# COMPACT_ATOMS: atom_id res chain seq x y z
N GLY A 1 0.50 5.01 -23.74
CA GLY A 1 1.07 5.04 -22.42
C GLY A 1 1.27 3.63 -21.89
N THR A 2 2.35 3.41 -21.21
CA THR A 2 2.61 2.14 -20.54
C THR A 2 2.82 2.40 -19.06
N GLY A 3 2.11 1.65 -18.24
CA GLY A 3 2.33 1.60 -16.80
C GLY A 3 2.12 0.18 -16.34
N ASN A 4 2.94 -0.27 -15.42
CA ASN A 4 2.72 -1.52 -14.73
C ASN A 4 3.24 -1.49 -13.30
N VAL A 5 2.71 -2.37 -12.50
CA VAL A 5 3.24 -2.75 -11.21
C VAL A 5 3.35 -4.26 -11.17
N SER A 6 4.46 -4.77 -10.65
CA SER A 6 4.65 -6.21 -10.49
C SER A 6 4.16 -6.66 -9.14
N LEU A 7 3.32 -7.68 -9.11
CA LEU A 7 2.94 -8.38 -7.89
C LEU A 7 3.89 -9.57 -7.68
N GLY A 8 4.64 -9.54 -6.60
CA GLY A 8 5.55 -10.62 -6.24
C GLY A 8 4.84 -11.80 -5.58
N ALA A 9 5.43 -12.98 -5.61
CA ALA A 9 4.85 -14.20 -5.02
C ALA A 9 4.64 -14.11 -3.50
N ARG A 10 5.29 -13.17 -2.83
CA ARG A 10 5.08 -12.88 -1.41
C ARG A 10 3.84 -12.01 -1.12
N GLY A 11 3.17 -11.47 -2.15
CA GLY A 11 2.09 -10.48 -2.02
C GLY A 11 2.55 -9.02 -2.12
N ASN A 12 3.85 -8.78 -2.23
CA ASN A 12 4.44 -7.45 -2.27
C ASN A 12 4.32 -6.80 -3.66
N LEU A 13 4.05 -5.50 -3.69
CA LEU A 13 4.07 -4.70 -4.91
C LEU A 13 5.50 -4.23 -5.20
N THR A 14 5.99 -4.57 -6.39
CA THR A 14 7.37 -4.29 -6.81
C THR A 14 7.41 -3.66 -8.19
N THR A 15 8.56 -3.13 -8.58
CA THR A 15 8.84 -2.74 -9.96
C THR A 15 7.75 -1.84 -10.56
N TRP A 16 7.65 -0.64 -10.04
CA TRP A 16 6.68 0.36 -10.50
C TRP A 16 7.20 1.06 -11.76
N GLN A 17 6.59 0.76 -12.89
CA GLN A 17 6.83 1.44 -14.16
C GLN A 17 5.61 2.31 -14.45
N ILE A 18 5.64 3.54 -14.00
CA ILE A 18 4.54 4.51 -14.06
C ILE A 18 4.95 5.76 -14.83
N PHE A 19 3.99 6.61 -15.14
CA PHE A 19 4.18 7.84 -15.91
C PHE A 19 4.88 7.63 -17.26
N ASN A 20 4.52 6.57 -17.95
CA ASN A 20 5.06 6.26 -19.27
C ASN A 20 6.59 6.11 -19.33
N GLN A 21 7.18 5.59 -18.25
CA GLN A 21 8.61 5.31 -18.14
C GLN A 21 8.88 3.80 -18.11
N PRO A 22 8.81 3.10 -19.25
CA PRO A 22 9.09 1.68 -19.32
C PRO A 22 10.58 1.39 -19.01
N GLY A 23 10.84 0.24 -18.40
CA GLY A 23 12.21 -0.16 -18.03
C GLY A 23 12.77 0.51 -16.78
N GLN A 24 12.09 1.45 -16.19
CA GLN A 24 12.45 2.04 -14.90
C GLN A 24 11.91 1.17 -13.77
N MET A 25 12.80 0.40 -13.14
CA MET A 25 12.41 -0.48 -12.02
C MET A 25 12.31 0.32 -10.71
N ASN A 26 11.34 1.22 -10.64
CA ASN A 26 11.14 2.06 -9.48
C ASN A 26 10.55 1.26 -8.32
N ARG A 27 10.95 1.61 -7.13
CA ARG A 27 10.39 1.11 -5.87
C ARG A 27 9.59 2.21 -5.22
N MET A 28 8.44 1.87 -4.66
CA MET A 28 7.64 2.82 -3.91
C MET A 28 7.74 2.48 -2.42
N PRO A 29 8.53 3.23 -1.64
CA PRO A 29 8.64 3.03 -0.21
C PRO A 29 7.28 3.07 0.46
N TYR A 30 7.10 2.28 1.50
CA TYR A 30 5.86 2.26 2.32
C TYR A 30 4.57 2.01 1.51
N THR A 31 4.67 1.24 0.42
CA THR A 31 3.51 0.81 -0.37
C THR A 31 3.27 -0.67 -0.10
N PHE A 32 2.26 -0.97 0.71
CA PHE A 32 1.93 -2.32 1.17
C PHE A 32 0.50 -2.39 1.69
N PHE A 33 0.02 -3.60 1.95
CA PHE A 33 -1.26 -3.83 2.59
C PHE A 33 -1.05 -4.54 3.93
N SER A 34 -1.94 -4.28 4.89
CA SER A 34 -1.93 -4.91 6.21
C SER A 34 -3.32 -5.37 6.59
N ILE A 35 -3.38 -6.37 7.44
CA ILE A 35 -4.62 -6.86 8.04
C ILE A 35 -4.50 -6.80 9.56
N TRP A 36 -5.57 -6.37 10.18
CA TRP A 36 -5.82 -6.48 11.61
C TRP A 36 -7.03 -7.38 11.82
N MET A 37 -6.99 -8.20 12.83
CA MET A 37 -8.09 -9.09 13.18
C MET A 37 -8.18 -9.30 14.68
N LYS A 38 -9.41 -9.43 15.18
CA LYS A 38 -9.69 -9.72 16.59
C LYS A 38 -10.89 -10.64 16.71
N GLN A 39 -10.68 -11.78 17.33
CA GLN A 39 -11.72 -12.72 17.68
C GLN A 39 -12.41 -12.29 18.97
N ASP A 40 -13.70 -12.55 19.13
CA ASP A 40 -14.43 -12.29 20.38
C ASP A 40 -13.71 -12.89 21.58
N GLY A 41 -13.39 -12.07 22.57
CA GLY A 41 -12.67 -12.47 23.80
C GLY A 41 -11.17 -12.74 23.59
N GLY A 42 -10.64 -12.59 22.37
CA GLY A 42 -9.22 -12.79 22.06
C GLY A 42 -8.42 -11.49 21.99
N GLU A 43 -7.14 -11.64 21.77
CA GLU A 43 -6.24 -10.52 21.50
C GLU A 43 -6.22 -10.17 19.99
N ALA A 44 -5.87 -8.93 19.70
CA ALA A 44 -5.72 -8.48 18.34
C ALA A 44 -4.44 -9.04 17.70
N ILE A 45 -4.55 -9.45 16.45
CA ILE A 45 -3.42 -9.94 15.64
C ILE A 45 -3.33 -9.08 14.39
N SER A 46 -2.13 -8.60 14.07
CA SER A 46 -1.87 -7.83 12.85
C SER A 46 -0.74 -8.42 12.04
N ARG A 47 -0.86 -8.36 10.71
CA ARG A 47 0.15 -8.82 9.75
C ARG A 47 0.20 -7.88 8.55
N VAL A 48 1.39 -7.68 8.00
CA VAL A 48 1.51 -7.19 6.62
C VAL A 48 1.05 -8.32 5.69
N LEU A 49 0.22 -8.00 4.69
CA LEU A 49 -0.33 -8.96 3.71
C LEU A 49 0.75 -9.37 2.69
N GLU A 50 1.86 -9.83 3.25
CA GLU A 50 3.00 -10.41 2.56
C GLU A 50 3.54 -11.60 3.36
N SER A 51 4.17 -12.56 2.69
CA SER A 51 4.94 -13.58 3.41
C SER A 51 6.33 -13.05 3.78
N LYS A 52 6.98 -13.73 4.72
CA LYS A 52 8.30 -13.39 5.27
C LYS A 52 9.33 -13.09 4.18
N LEU A 53 10.22 -12.16 4.48
CA LEU A 53 11.39 -11.88 3.66
C LEU A 53 12.36 -13.06 3.73
N ASN A 54 12.83 -13.52 2.57
CA ASN A 54 13.79 -14.61 2.47
C ASN A 54 15.21 -14.10 2.20
N PRO A 55 16.24 -14.71 2.76
CA PRO A 55 17.62 -14.44 2.38
C PRO A 55 17.87 -14.81 0.91
N PRO A 56 18.89 -14.24 0.24
CA PRO A 56 19.89 -13.35 0.80
C PRO A 56 19.39 -11.91 1.00
N PHE A 57 19.70 -11.35 2.17
CA PHE A 57 19.43 -9.93 2.46
C PHE A 57 20.58 -9.10 1.90
N ASN A 58 20.42 -8.57 0.71
CA ASN A 58 21.52 -8.13 -0.16
C ASN A 58 22.13 -6.77 0.19
N ARG A 59 21.97 -6.24 1.41
CA ARG A 59 22.53 -4.95 1.76
C ARG A 59 23.26 -4.94 3.08
N SER A 60 24.42 -4.30 3.08
CA SER A 60 25.23 -4.03 4.27
C SER A 60 24.53 -3.15 5.32
N GLN A 61 23.50 -2.41 4.93
CA GLN A 61 22.74 -1.48 5.78
C GLN A 61 21.29 -1.96 6.06
N GLY A 62 21.02 -3.25 5.87
CA GLY A 62 19.71 -3.85 6.11
C GLY A 62 18.76 -3.79 4.92
N PHE A 63 17.46 -3.86 5.19
CA PHE A 63 16.40 -3.90 4.19
C PHE A 63 16.15 -2.53 3.54
N PHE A 64 15.54 -2.56 2.38
CA PHE A 64 14.98 -1.33 1.81
C PHE A 64 13.81 -0.82 2.66
N ARG A 65 13.69 0.48 2.81
CA ARG A 65 12.61 1.13 3.57
C ARG A 65 11.22 0.76 3.06
N ASN A 66 11.09 0.57 1.73
CA ASN A 66 9.84 0.18 1.11
C ASN A 66 9.34 -1.22 1.54
N GLU A 67 10.19 -2.02 2.15
CA GLU A 67 9.83 -3.36 2.60
C GLU A 67 9.31 -3.40 4.04
N VAL A 68 9.30 -2.24 4.74
CA VAL A 68 8.84 -2.13 6.15
C VAL A 68 9.31 -3.31 6.99
N ALA A 69 10.62 -3.60 6.89
CA ALA A 69 11.25 -4.71 7.59
C ALA A 69 11.03 -4.59 9.11
N GLY A 70 10.75 -5.69 9.76
CA GLY A 70 10.44 -5.71 11.19
C GLY A 70 8.95 -5.80 11.50
N LEU A 71 8.07 -5.42 10.59
CA LEU A 71 6.63 -5.67 10.76
C LEU A 71 6.32 -7.15 10.57
N PRO A 72 5.43 -7.75 11.40
CA PRO A 72 5.08 -9.16 11.30
C PRO A 72 4.37 -9.49 9.98
N ARG A 73 4.75 -10.62 9.40
CA ARG A 73 4.26 -11.13 8.13
C ARG A 73 3.81 -12.58 8.25
N PHE A 74 3.07 -13.04 7.26
CA PHE A 74 2.67 -14.44 7.13
C PHE A 74 3.89 -15.36 6.98
N ASP A 75 3.80 -16.58 7.48
CA ASP A 75 4.89 -17.55 7.40
C ASP A 75 5.27 -17.90 5.97
N SER A 76 4.29 -18.08 5.11
CA SER A 76 4.50 -18.42 3.71
C SER A 76 3.34 -17.97 2.83
N SER A 77 3.56 -18.01 1.52
CA SER A 77 2.54 -17.76 0.51
C SER A 77 2.74 -18.65 -0.71
N VAL A 78 1.64 -18.95 -1.39
CA VAL A 78 1.65 -19.70 -2.65
C VAL A 78 0.95 -18.88 -3.72
N MET A 79 1.66 -18.55 -4.78
CA MET A 79 1.13 -17.85 -5.94
C MET A 79 0.76 -18.85 -7.04
N THR A 80 -0.46 -18.69 -7.55
CA THR A 80 -0.95 -19.39 -8.74
C THR A 80 -1.39 -18.37 -9.78
N THR A 81 -0.93 -18.53 -11.01
CA THR A 81 -1.25 -17.59 -12.09
C THR A 81 -2.04 -18.26 -13.19
N LYS A 82 -3.10 -17.61 -13.61
CA LYS A 82 -3.88 -17.96 -14.82
C LYS A 82 -4.34 -16.66 -15.46
N TYR A 83 -3.63 -16.25 -16.50
CA TYR A 83 -3.88 -14.96 -17.16
C TYR A 83 -5.38 -14.70 -17.42
N PRO A 84 -5.93 -13.53 -17.09
CA PRO A 84 -5.26 -12.35 -16.53
C PRO A 84 -5.21 -12.33 -14.98
N PHE A 85 -5.55 -13.41 -14.31
CA PHE A 85 -5.66 -13.49 -12.85
C PHE A 85 -4.40 -14.02 -12.19
N VAL A 86 -4.10 -13.47 -11.01
CA VAL A 86 -3.11 -13.97 -10.06
C VAL A 86 -3.82 -14.24 -8.75
N ASN A 87 -3.59 -15.42 -8.17
CA ASN A 87 -4.08 -15.77 -6.84
C ASN A 87 -2.90 -16.03 -5.92
N ILE A 88 -2.94 -15.45 -4.71
CA ILE A 88 -1.97 -15.69 -3.65
C ILE A 88 -2.70 -16.17 -2.40
N GLU A 89 -2.34 -17.34 -1.91
CA GLU A 89 -2.79 -17.86 -0.62
C GLU A 89 -1.73 -17.55 0.42
N PHE A 90 -2.10 -16.89 1.51
CA PHE A 90 -1.24 -16.62 2.66
C PHE A 90 -1.45 -17.69 3.73
N ARG A 91 -0.36 -18.12 4.38
CA ARG A 91 -0.37 -19.18 5.39
C ARG A 91 0.36 -18.72 6.64
N ASP A 92 -0.31 -18.86 7.77
CA ASP A 92 0.20 -18.58 9.10
C ASP A 92 -0.65 -19.39 10.09
N GLU A 93 -0.01 -20.24 10.90
CA GLU A 93 -0.71 -21.14 11.83
C GLU A 93 -1.28 -20.40 13.05
N GLU A 94 -0.81 -19.19 13.32
CA GLU A 94 -1.26 -18.38 14.46
C GLU A 94 -2.58 -17.64 14.20
N ILE A 95 -3.04 -17.55 12.94
CA ILE A 95 -4.20 -16.75 12.60
C ILE A 95 -5.47 -17.60 12.40
N PRO A 96 -6.63 -17.11 12.89
CA PRO A 96 -7.89 -17.88 12.87
C PRO A 96 -8.68 -17.72 11.56
N VAL A 97 -8.04 -17.29 10.48
CA VAL A 97 -8.68 -17.04 9.19
C VAL A 97 -7.85 -17.59 8.02
N GLN A 98 -8.50 -17.91 6.92
CA GLN A 98 -7.83 -18.14 5.64
C GLN A 98 -7.86 -16.85 4.82
N ILE A 99 -6.73 -16.45 4.28
CA ILE A 99 -6.60 -15.22 3.51
C ILE A 99 -6.03 -15.54 2.14
N SER A 100 -6.66 -14.97 1.12
CA SER A 100 -6.15 -14.99 -0.24
C SER A 100 -6.32 -13.65 -0.93
N LEU A 101 -5.42 -13.34 -1.84
CA LEU A 101 -5.48 -12.22 -2.76
C LEU A 101 -5.78 -12.73 -4.16
N GLU A 102 -6.83 -12.21 -4.80
CA GLU A 102 -7.05 -12.31 -6.24
C GLU A 102 -6.74 -10.97 -6.88
N ALA A 103 -5.73 -10.92 -7.73
CA ALA A 103 -5.30 -9.71 -8.40
C ALA A 103 -5.44 -9.84 -9.91
N TYR A 104 -5.90 -8.75 -10.56
CA TYR A 104 -5.99 -8.68 -12.02
C TYR A 104 -6.05 -7.22 -12.50
N THR A 105 -5.75 -7.02 -13.78
CA THR A 105 -6.07 -5.80 -14.51
C THR A 105 -7.23 -6.07 -15.47
N PRO A 106 -8.11 -5.10 -15.78
CA PRO A 106 -9.16 -5.30 -16.77
C PRO A 106 -8.57 -5.77 -18.09
N PHE A 107 -9.08 -6.90 -18.60
CA PHE A 107 -8.70 -7.41 -19.90
C PHE A 107 -9.92 -7.99 -20.59
N ILE A 108 -10.36 -7.31 -21.66
CA ILE A 108 -11.49 -7.74 -22.47
C ILE A 108 -10.95 -7.93 -23.90
N PRO A 109 -10.88 -9.18 -24.41
CA PRO A 109 -10.40 -9.44 -25.76
C PRO A 109 -11.10 -8.57 -26.80
N LEU A 110 -10.33 -7.98 -27.70
CA LEU A 110 -10.79 -7.10 -28.80
C LEU A 110 -11.38 -5.75 -28.34
N ASN A 111 -11.33 -5.42 -27.06
CA ASN A 111 -11.76 -4.14 -26.52
C ASN A 111 -10.55 -3.40 -25.92
N ALA A 112 -9.83 -2.65 -26.75
CA ALA A 112 -8.65 -1.91 -26.33
C ALA A 112 -8.99 -0.73 -25.39
N LYS A 113 -10.20 -0.16 -25.51
CA LYS A 113 -10.63 0.98 -24.67
C LYS A 113 -10.72 0.58 -23.20
N ASP A 114 -11.46 -0.47 -22.89
CA ASP A 114 -11.68 -0.88 -21.50
C ASP A 114 -10.49 -1.68 -20.95
N SER A 115 -9.77 -2.42 -21.81
CA SER A 115 -8.52 -3.09 -21.43
C SER A 115 -7.37 -2.12 -21.19
N GLY A 116 -7.44 -0.90 -21.69
CA GLY A 116 -6.43 0.14 -21.52
C GLY A 116 -6.60 0.99 -20.27
N ILE A 117 -7.58 0.70 -19.40
CA ILE A 117 -7.76 1.40 -18.13
C ILE A 117 -6.54 1.13 -17.23
N PRO A 118 -5.77 2.18 -16.81
CA PRO A 118 -4.54 2.00 -16.06
C PRO A 118 -4.83 1.73 -14.58
N GLY A 119 -5.28 0.52 -14.27
CA GLY A 119 -5.64 0.12 -12.91
C GLY A 119 -5.44 -1.37 -12.66
N ALA A 120 -5.33 -1.72 -11.40
CA ALA A 120 -5.30 -3.10 -10.93
C ALA A 120 -6.31 -3.29 -9.79
N TYR A 121 -6.98 -4.42 -9.79
CA TYR A 121 -7.86 -4.84 -8.71
C TYR A 121 -7.11 -5.80 -7.79
N LEU A 122 -7.22 -5.58 -6.50
CA LEU A 122 -6.62 -6.39 -5.44
C LEU A 122 -7.75 -6.83 -4.50
N ASN A 123 -8.32 -7.98 -4.78
CA ASN A 123 -9.46 -8.52 -4.01
C ASN A 123 -8.93 -9.44 -2.91
N TYR A 124 -8.85 -8.95 -1.69
CA TYR A 124 -8.55 -9.77 -0.52
C TYR A 124 -9.80 -10.51 -0.07
N LYS A 125 -9.71 -11.82 -0.01
CA LYS A 125 -10.78 -12.72 0.47
C LYS A 125 -10.35 -13.27 1.82
N VAL A 126 -11.15 -12.98 2.85
CA VAL A 126 -10.91 -13.47 4.20
C VAL A 126 -12.04 -14.39 4.61
N LYS A 127 -11.70 -15.61 5.00
CA LYS A 127 -12.66 -16.62 5.44
C LYS A 127 -12.39 -16.95 6.90
N ASN A 128 -13.37 -16.67 7.76
CA ASN A 128 -13.35 -17.13 9.14
C ASN A 128 -13.41 -18.68 9.18
N THR A 129 -12.44 -19.29 9.85
CA THR A 129 -12.36 -20.75 10.01
C THR A 129 -12.83 -21.24 11.39
N THR A 130 -13.23 -20.32 12.26
CA THR A 130 -13.70 -20.57 13.60
C THR A 130 -15.23 -20.51 13.68
N LYS A 131 -15.79 -20.71 14.89
CA LYS A 131 -17.21 -20.52 15.18
C LYS A 131 -17.50 -19.16 15.83
N GLU A 132 -16.47 -18.46 16.26
CA GLU A 132 -16.56 -17.17 16.95
C GLU A 132 -16.60 -16.04 15.91
N ASN A 133 -17.13 -14.89 16.31
CA ASN A 133 -17.06 -13.71 15.46
C ASN A 133 -15.61 -13.19 15.41
N ILE A 134 -15.23 -12.69 14.25
CA ILE A 134 -13.91 -12.06 14.05
C ILE A 134 -14.15 -10.69 13.40
N GLU A 135 -13.69 -9.65 14.05
CA GLU A 135 -13.58 -8.32 13.46
C GLU A 135 -12.32 -8.26 12.62
N ILE A 136 -12.41 -7.65 11.43
CA ILE A 136 -11.32 -7.63 10.47
C ILE A 136 -11.24 -6.23 9.83
N SER A 137 -10.03 -5.70 9.75
CA SER A 137 -9.73 -4.49 8.99
C SER A 137 -8.55 -4.73 8.03
N ILE A 138 -8.62 -4.16 6.83
CA ILE A 138 -7.52 -4.17 5.86
C ILE A 138 -7.14 -2.72 5.57
N ALA A 139 -5.86 -2.40 5.76
CA ALA A 139 -5.31 -1.10 5.44
C ALA A 139 -4.40 -1.21 4.22
N GLY A 140 -4.59 -0.32 3.26
CA GLY A 140 -3.69 -0.13 2.11
C GLY A 140 -2.89 1.14 2.26
N SER A 141 -1.57 1.05 2.06
CA SER A 141 -0.66 2.19 2.01
C SER A 141 -0.10 2.37 0.61
N MET A 142 -0.06 3.59 0.12
CA MET A 142 0.57 3.92 -1.14
C MET A 142 1.30 5.26 -1.08
N ASN A 143 2.49 5.30 -1.68
CA ASN A 143 3.27 6.53 -1.84
C ASN A 143 2.74 7.36 -3.02
N ASN A 144 2.74 8.68 -2.88
CA ASN A 144 2.48 9.59 -3.99
C ASN A 144 3.74 9.73 -4.86
N ALA A 145 3.72 9.10 -6.04
CA ALA A 145 4.83 9.16 -6.98
C ALA A 145 4.66 10.24 -8.08
N VAL A 146 3.66 11.09 -7.98
CA VAL A 146 3.48 12.19 -8.95
C VAL A 146 4.66 13.16 -8.83
N GLY A 147 5.25 13.52 -9.95
CA GLY A 147 6.46 14.35 -9.99
C GLY A 147 7.77 13.61 -9.70
N PHE A 148 7.78 12.29 -9.62
CA PHE A 148 8.97 11.51 -9.26
C PHE A 148 10.16 11.72 -10.21
N GLU A 149 11.31 12.06 -9.65
CA GLU A 149 12.59 12.34 -10.35
C GLU A 149 13.74 11.40 -9.94
N GLY A 150 13.45 10.37 -9.17
CA GLY A 150 14.48 9.45 -8.67
C GLY A 150 14.60 9.44 -7.15
N TYR A 151 15.73 8.95 -6.66
CA TYR A 151 15.98 8.82 -5.21
C TYR A 151 17.19 9.68 -4.79
N ASN A 152 17.16 10.15 -3.56
CA ASN A 152 18.35 10.74 -2.93
C ASN A 152 19.28 9.64 -2.39
N ASN A 153 20.42 10.06 -1.81
CA ASN A 153 21.43 9.14 -1.27
C ASN A 153 20.90 8.24 -0.12
N PHE A 154 19.80 8.62 0.50
CA PHE A 154 19.14 7.86 1.56
C PHE A 154 17.95 7.04 1.07
N SER A 155 17.76 6.94 -0.25
CA SER A 155 16.65 6.22 -0.89
C SER A 155 15.26 6.84 -0.66
N PHE A 156 15.18 8.12 -0.31
CA PHE A 156 13.93 8.88 -0.37
C PHE A 156 13.64 9.33 -1.80
N MET A 157 12.37 9.34 -2.17
CA MET A 157 11.93 9.81 -3.47
C MET A 157 12.14 11.33 -3.58
N LYS A 158 12.64 11.76 -4.74
CA LYS A 158 12.72 13.17 -5.15
C LYS A 158 11.57 13.49 -6.08
N HIS A 159 11.05 14.69 -6.00
CA HIS A 159 9.91 15.13 -6.80
C HIS A 159 10.13 16.52 -7.39
N ALA A 160 9.54 16.76 -8.56
CA ALA A 160 9.61 18.01 -9.31
C ALA A 160 8.80 19.16 -8.68
N GLY A 161 8.00 18.91 -7.70
CA GLY A 161 7.16 19.91 -7.03
C GLY A 161 6.59 19.36 -5.74
N ASP A 162 5.53 19.97 -5.27
CA ASP A 162 4.82 19.54 -4.08
C ASP A 162 3.81 18.44 -4.44
N ARG A 163 3.50 17.59 -3.48
CA ARG A 163 2.54 16.51 -3.60
C ARG A 163 1.30 16.81 -2.78
N GLU A 164 0.17 16.35 -3.28
CA GLU A 164 -1.11 16.49 -2.60
C GLU A 164 -1.82 15.13 -2.56
N ASN A 165 -2.29 14.79 -1.38
CA ASN A 165 -3.11 13.61 -1.14
C ASN A 165 -4.47 14.08 -0.63
N GLU A 166 -5.54 13.75 -1.34
CA GLU A 166 -6.88 14.18 -1.02
C GLU A 166 -7.82 12.98 -0.98
N TYR A 167 -8.57 12.84 0.11
CA TYR A 167 -9.65 11.86 0.14
C TYR A 167 -10.83 12.35 -0.69
N ARG A 168 -11.32 11.48 -1.58
CA ARG A 168 -12.51 11.71 -2.41
C ARG A 168 -13.43 10.50 -2.32
N SER A 169 -14.73 10.77 -2.38
CA SER A 169 -15.75 9.72 -2.44
C SER A 169 -16.88 10.12 -3.38
N ASP A 170 -17.46 9.12 -4.02
CA ASP A 170 -18.71 9.19 -4.74
C ASP A 170 -19.63 8.01 -4.31
N ASP A 171 -20.70 7.79 -5.04
CA ASP A 171 -21.67 6.75 -4.70
C ASP A 171 -21.11 5.32 -4.83
N VAL A 172 -20.05 5.12 -5.59
CA VAL A 172 -19.50 3.79 -5.95
C VAL A 172 -18.10 3.58 -5.41
N ILE A 173 -17.23 4.58 -5.54
CA ILE A 173 -15.79 4.47 -5.26
C ILE A 173 -15.35 5.55 -4.29
N ARG A 174 -14.44 5.20 -3.38
CA ARG A 174 -13.84 6.08 -2.39
C ARG A 174 -12.36 5.82 -2.29
N GLY A 175 -11.60 6.86 -2.02
CA GLY A 175 -10.17 6.65 -1.89
C GLY A 175 -9.37 7.93 -1.81
N ILE A 176 -8.07 7.77 -1.83
CA ILE A 176 -7.12 8.86 -1.79
C ILE A 176 -6.62 9.09 -3.21
N MET A 177 -6.84 10.30 -3.69
CA MET A 177 -6.30 10.81 -4.93
C MET A 177 -4.94 11.45 -4.66
N TYR A 178 -3.95 11.05 -5.41
CA TYR A 178 -2.59 11.57 -5.38
C TYR A 178 -2.37 12.45 -6.59
N THR A 179 -1.99 13.69 -6.33
CA THR A 179 -1.69 14.70 -7.34
C THR A 179 -0.40 15.45 -6.99
N GLY A 180 0.02 16.33 -7.86
CA GLY A 180 1.15 17.21 -7.62
C GLY A 180 0.84 18.63 -8.06
N LYS A 181 1.56 19.61 -7.49
CA LYS A 181 1.47 21.02 -7.83
C LYS A 181 2.83 21.68 -7.89
N ASN A 182 2.87 22.92 -8.32
CA ASN A 182 4.08 23.77 -8.41
C ASN A 182 5.17 23.21 -9.33
N PHE A 183 4.79 22.42 -10.34
CA PHE A 183 5.63 22.02 -11.47
C PHE A 183 4.82 21.93 -12.77
N SER A 184 5.52 21.81 -13.90
CA SER A 184 4.90 21.88 -15.22
C SER A 184 3.98 20.67 -15.49
N ASP A 185 2.80 20.93 -16.04
CA ASP A 185 1.88 19.92 -16.59
C ASP A 185 2.44 19.17 -17.81
N LYS A 186 3.54 19.68 -18.38
CA LYS A 186 4.31 19.02 -19.44
C LYS A 186 5.44 18.16 -18.94
N HIS A 187 5.66 18.11 -17.62
CA HIS A 187 6.68 17.25 -17.03
C HIS A 187 6.32 15.79 -17.27
N ILE A 188 7.31 14.95 -17.57
CA ILE A 188 7.09 13.54 -17.91
C ILE A 188 6.36 12.75 -16.81
N THR A 189 6.53 13.15 -15.55
CA THR A 189 5.90 12.53 -14.38
C THR A 189 4.67 13.31 -13.88
N TRP A 190 4.15 14.24 -14.70
CA TRP A 190 2.85 14.84 -14.41
C TRP A 190 1.73 13.84 -14.59
N GLY A 191 0.78 13.85 -13.66
CA GLY A 191 -0.37 12.96 -13.71
C GLY A 191 -1.07 12.83 -12.36
N ASN A 192 -1.76 11.73 -12.18
CA ASN A 192 -2.41 11.39 -10.93
C ASN A 192 -2.35 9.88 -10.68
N MET A 193 -2.55 9.50 -9.44
CA MET A 193 -2.71 8.12 -8.99
C MET A 193 -3.88 8.06 -8.01
N ALA A 194 -4.37 6.88 -7.72
CA ALA A 194 -5.37 6.68 -6.67
C ALA A 194 -5.21 5.31 -5.99
N LEU A 195 -5.48 5.29 -4.70
CA LEU A 195 -5.76 4.07 -3.94
C LEU A 195 -7.21 4.16 -3.50
N SER A 196 -8.04 3.23 -3.92
CA SER A 196 -9.49 3.31 -3.73
C SER A 196 -10.12 1.98 -3.38
N THR A 197 -11.30 2.06 -2.78
CA THR A 197 -12.14 0.93 -2.41
C THR A 197 -13.59 1.17 -2.80
N THR A 198 -14.38 0.10 -2.89
CA THR A 198 -15.83 0.14 -3.06
C THR A 198 -16.58 -0.07 -1.74
N GLU A 199 -15.86 -0.17 -0.62
CA GLU A 199 -16.48 -0.31 0.69
C GLU A 199 -17.29 0.95 1.05
N LYS A 200 -18.29 0.79 1.92
CA LYS A 200 -19.12 1.90 2.36
C LYS A 200 -18.34 2.86 3.25
N GLU A 201 -18.65 4.15 3.14
CA GLU A 201 -18.00 5.23 3.91
C GLU A 201 -17.97 4.97 5.42
N GLU A 202 -19.02 4.38 5.97
CA GLU A 202 -19.14 4.08 7.41
C GLU A 202 -18.11 3.07 7.94
N TYR A 203 -17.49 2.29 7.03
CA TYR A 203 -16.47 1.28 7.36
C TYR A 203 -15.05 1.75 7.06
N ILE A 204 -14.87 2.98 6.56
CA ILE A 204 -13.58 3.48 6.15
C ILE A 204 -12.99 4.40 7.21
N THR A 205 -11.76 4.11 7.61
CA THR A 205 -10.88 5.06 8.27
C THR A 205 -9.72 5.39 7.33
N LYS A 206 -9.19 6.59 7.42
CA LYS A 206 -8.24 7.11 6.44
C LYS A 206 -7.21 8.01 7.08
N LYS A 207 -5.99 7.97 6.56
CA LYS A 207 -4.89 8.85 6.95
C LYS A 207 -4.22 9.39 5.67
N PRO A 208 -4.72 10.50 5.10
CA PRO A 208 -4.22 11.03 3.83
C PRO A 208 -2.75 11.47 3.89
N LEU A 209 -2.28 11.85 5.07
CA LEU A 209 -0.90 12.21 5.35
C LEU A 209 -0.43 11.44 6.58
N TRP A 210 0.74 10.85 6.53
CA TRP A 210 1.32 10.24 7.71
C TRP A 210 2.70 10.88 8.01
N TYR A 211 3.21 10.64 9.20
CA TYR A 211 4.52 11.14 9.61
C TYR A 211 5.65 10.41 8.85
N GLN A 212 6.58 11.19 8.33
CA GLN A 212 7.82 10.68 7.79
C GLN A 212 8.99 11.13 8.66
N GLY A 213 9.53 10.21 9.43
CA GLY A 213 10.72 10.46 10.22
C GLY A 213 12.00 10.50 9.38
N GLN A 214 13.09 10.94 9.99
CA GLN A 214 14.37 11.08 9.30
C GLN A 214 15.00 9.75 8.88
N TRP A 215 14.63 8.64 9.53
CA TRP A 215 15.24 7.34 9.29
C TRP A 215 14.22 6.31 8.78
N THR A 216 13.54 5.62 9.66
CA THR A 216 12.58 4.55 9.30
C THR A 216 11.38 4.49 10.24
N ASP A 217 11.23 5.48 11.07
CA ASP A 217 10.26 5.61 12.15
C ASP A 217 8.82 5.90 11.67
N GLY A 218 8.64 6.34 10.43
CA GLY A 218 7.29 6.54 9.90
C GLY A 218 6.42 5.29 9.86
N GLY A 219 7.03 4.11 9.67
CA GLY A 219 6.31 2.85 9.71
C GLY A 219 5.79 2.47 11.08
N GLU A 220 6.45 2.93 12.13
CA GLU A 220 6.08 2.65 13.51
C GLU A 220 4.83 3.43 13.94
N ASP A 221 4.71 4.71 13.57
CA ASP A 221 3.50 5.53 13.82
C ASP A 221 2.25 4.85 13.27
N PHE A 222 2.31 4.40 12.02
CA PHE A 222 1.22 3.63 11.41
C PHE A 222 0.94 2.34 12.17
N TRP A 223 2.00 1.57 12.46
CA TRP A 223 1.81 0.23 13.01
C TRP A 223 1.25 0.25 14.42
N GLN A 224 1.71 1.17 15.27
CA GLN A 224 1.18 1.36 16.62
C GLN A 224 -0.29 1.75 16.59
N ASP A 225 -0.69 2.65 15.68
CA ASP A 225 -2.07 3.07 15.50
C ASP A 225 -2.93 1.89 15.03
N PHE A 226 -2.63 1.36 13.85
CA PHE A 226 -3.43 0.32 13.20
C PHE A 226 -3.47 -1.01 13.98
N SER A 227 -2.36 -1.44 14.60
CA SER A 227 -2.32 -2.72 15.33
C SER A 227 -3.10 -2.71 16.64
N THR A 228 -3.47 -1.55 17.15
CA THR A 228 -4.21 -1.40 18.41
C THR A 228 -5.68 -1.78 18.23
N ASP A 229 -6.34 -1.24 17.21
CA ASP A 229 -7.79 -1.40 17.03
C ASP A 229 -8.24 -1.60 15.58
N GLY A 230 -7.31 -1.71 14.64
CA GLY A 230 -7.60 -1.89 13.21
C GLY A 230 -8.14 -0.65 12.51
N ARG A 231 -7.98 0.53 13.12
CA ARG A 231 -8.44 1.80 12.57
C ARG A 231 -7.26 2.74 12.34
N LEU A 232 -7.49 3.74 11.50
CA LEU A 232 -6.50 4.78 11.24
C LEU A 232 -6.96 6.08 11.91
N ASN A 233 -6.15 6.58 12.82
CA ASN A 233 -6.39 7.89 13.43
C ASN A 233 -5.82 8.99 12.55
N ASN A 234 -6.63 9.98 12.26
CA ASN A 234 -6.22 11.12 11.42
C ASN A 234 -5.41 12.17 12.20
N GLU A 235 -5.34 12.05 13.53
CA GLU A 235 -4.53 12.92 14.37
C GLU A 235 -3.08 12.49 14.30
N SER A 236 -2.24 13.33 13.71
CA SER A 236 -0.80 13.16 13.79
C SER A 236 -0.33 13.59 15.18
N ILE A 237 0.36 12.69 15.91
CA ILE A 237 1.03 13.06 17.16
C ILE A 237 2.00 14.23 16.97
N TYR A 238 2.43 14.50 15.77
CA TYR A 238 3.41 15.53 15.41
C TYR A 238 2.81 16.91 15.10
N ASP A 239 1.51 17.00 14.84
CA ASP A 239 0.80 18.29 14.79
C ASP A 239 0.80 18.97 16.18
N GLN A 240 1.00 18.22 17.25
CA GLN A 240 1.06 18.73 18.63
C GLN A 240 2.47 19.19 19.05
N VAL A 241 3.52 18.77 18.39
CA VAL A 241 4.91 18.97 18.87
C VAL A 241 5.63 20.14 18.18
N GLY A 242 5.03 20.81 17.21
CA GLY A 242 5.59 22.05 16.62
C GLY A 242 7.06 21.93 16.15
N SER A 243 7.51 20.75 15.76
CA SER A 243 8.89 20.55 15.39
C SER A 243 9.08 20.88 13.92
N ASN A 244 9.99 21.82 13.62
CA ASN A 244 10.45 22.17 12.27
C ASN A 244 11.15 21.01 11.51
N TRP A 245 11.08 19.79 12.02
CA TRP A 245 11.77 18.61 11.52
C TRP A 245 10.83 17.56 10.92
N ALA A 246 9.51 17.73 11.05
CA ALA A 246 8.52 16.85 10.48
C ALA A 246 8.15 17.33 9.07
N GLU A 247 8.75 16.77 8.06
CA GLU A 247 8.22 16.90 6.71
C GLU A 247 6.91 16.12 6.62
N LYS A 248 5.84 16.75 6.13
CA LYS A 248 4.58 16.06 5.86
C LYS A 248 4.86 14.96 4.84
N SER A 249 4.52 13.75 5.18
CA SER A 249 4.83 12.61 4.32
C SER A 249 3.90 12.57 3.11
N ASP A 250 4.39 11.94 2.08
CA ASP A 250 3.69 11.72 0.82
C ASP A 250 2.92 10.40 0.80
N PHE A 251 2.85 9.74 1.94
CA PHE A 251 2.17 8.46 2.10
C PHE A 251 0.75 8.67 2.61
N SER A 252 -0.13 7.76 2.26
CA SER A 252 -1.48 7.73 2.79
C SER A 252 -1.95 6.30 3.00
N PHE A 253 -2.91 6.16 3.89
CA PHE A 253 -3.62 4.92 4.17
C PHE A 253 -5.11 5.06 3.85
N LEU A 254 -5.70 3.98 3.41
CA LEU A 254 -7.12 3.79 3.21
C LEU A 254 -7.55 2.44 3.79
#